data_4eb306be3a6c67627f6a10106dc66755
#
_entry.id   4eb306be3a6c67627f6a10106dc66755
#
_cell.length_a   1.000
_cell.length_b   1.000
_cell.length_c   1.000
_cell.angle_alpha   90.00
_cell.angle_beta   90.00
_cell.angle_gamma   90.00
#
_symmetry.space_group_name_H-M   'P 1'
#
loop_
_entity.id
_entity.type
_entity.pdbx_description
1 polymer ?
#
loop_
_entity_poly.entity_id
_entity_poly.type
_entity_poly.pdbx_seq_one_letter_code
_entity_poly.pdbx_strand_id
1 'polypeptide(L)'
;MKEEALVLSAQKLQQPSEASTKVFYEKIDIIAEKLNHAMLSRPDIERLVGTDNINMMENNSRNYLRFMGAMFHSYDPLILVQTSLWAFRIYRSHGFFVEYWPANLDTTVEILKKELPSPVYQEIYPFFEWLIVNIPAFVDITEKLIREGASLERY
;
A
#
# COMPACT_ATOMS: atom_id res chain seq x y z
N MET A 1 14.08 -6.16 15.30
CA MET A 1 14.93 -6.85 14.30
C MET A 1 14.30 -6.80 12.92
N LYS A 2 13.15 -7.40 12.74
CA LYS A 2 12.47 -7.40 11.43
C LYS A 2 12.12 -5.99 10.96
N GLU A 3 11.64 -5.15 11.86
CA GLU A 3 11.32 -3.76 11.53
C GLU A 3 12.56 -2.98 11.10
N GLU A 4 13.68 -3.17 11.77
CA GLU A 4 14.94 -2.53 11.40
C GLU A 4 15.39 -2.96 9.99
N ALA A 5 15.22 -4.24 9.66
CA ALA A 5 15.55 -4.74 8.33
C ALA A 5 14.66 -4.09 7.25
N LEU A 6 13.38 -3.87 7.56
CA LEU A 6 12.48 -3.15 6.67
C LEU A 6 12.97 -1.72 6.42
N VAL A 7 13.35 -1.01 7.48
CA VAL A 7 13.85 0.36 7.36
C VAL A 7 15.12 0.39 6.50
N LEU A 8 16.04 -0.54 6.73
CA LEU A 8 17.28 -0.61 5.95
C LEU A 8 17.00 -0.84 4.46
N SER A 9 16.08 -1.74 4.13
CA SER A 9 15.70 -1.98 2.73
C SER A 9 14.98 -0.77 2.13
N ALA A 10 14.12 -0.10 2.91
CA ALA A 10 13.40 1.08 2.44
C ALA A 10 14.34 2.26 2.17
N GLN A 11 15.47 2.35 2.89
CA GLN A 11 16.47 3.39 2.65
C GLN A 11 17.13 3.30 1.27
N LYS A 12 17.04 2.16 0.62
CA LYS A 12 17.61 1.96 -0.72
C LYS A 12 16.69 2.48 -1.83
N LEU A 13 15.44 2.77 -1.53
CA LEU A 13 14.52 3.34 -2.51
C LEU A 13 14.89 4.79 -2.78
N GLN A 14 14.85 5.17 -4.06
CA GLN A 14 15.20 6.52 -4.48
C GLN A 14 13.95 7.36 -4.70
N GLN A 15 13.92 8.54 -4.10
CA GLN A 15 12.82 9.47 -4.28
C GLN A 15 12.64 9.78 -5.78
N PRO A 16 11.42 9.65 -6.33
CA PRO A 16 11.16 10.00 -7.72
C PRO A 16 11.41 11.48 -8.00
N SER A 17 11.63 11.82 -9.25
CA SER A 17 11.77 13.21 -9.69
C SER A 17 10.48 14.00 -9.43
N GLU A 18 10.61 15.33 -9.36
CA GLU A 18 9.45 16.22 -9.24
C GLU A 18 8.49 16.04 -10.42
N ALA A 19 9.02 15.87 -11.62
CA ALA A 19 8.20 15.67 -12.82
C ALA A 19 7.37 14.39 -12.73
N SER A 20 7.99 13.29 -12.33
CA SER A 20 7.28 12.01 -12.17
C SER A 20 6.26 12.07 -11.03
N THR A 21 6.60 12.72 -9.94
CA THR A 21 5.70 12.90 -8.80
C THR A 21 4.46 13.70 -9.21
N LYS A 22 4.64 14.76 -9.99
CA LYS A 22 3.53 15.57 -10.50
C LYS A 22 2.59 14.74 -11.36
N VAL A 23 3.14 13.95 -12.28
CA VAL A 23 2.33 13.07 -13.14
C VAL A 23 1.53 12.09 -12.28
N PHE A 24 2.16 11.49 -11.26
CA PHE A 24 1.47 10.57 -10.37
C PHE A 24 0.29 11.26 -9.66
N TYR A 25 0.51 12.45 -9.11
CA TYR A 25 -0.57 13.19 -8.44
C TYR A 25 -1.75 13.49 -9.37
N GLU A 26 -1.47 13.84 -10.60
CA GLU A 26 -2.51 14.12 -11.60
C GLU A 26 -3.34 12.87 -11.92
N LYS A 27 -2.80 11.68 -11.70
CA LYS A 27 -3.44 10.41 -12.03
C LYS A 27 -4.08 9.70 -10.85
N ILE A 28 -3.92 10.21 -9.62
CA ILE A 28 -4.39 9.50 -8.42
C ILE A 28 -5.89 9.17 -8.51
N ASP A 29 -6.73 10.12 -8.90
CA ASP A 29 -8.16 9.89 -8.91
C ASP A 29 -8.57 8.80 -9.92
N ILE A 30 -7.99 8.81 -11.11
CA ILE A 30 -8.32 7.80 -12.11
C ILE A 30 -7.74 6.44 -11.73
N ILE A 31 -6.56 6.41 -11.14
CA ILE A 31 -5.97 5.15 -10.65
C ILE A 31 -6.84 4.56 -9.53
N ALA A 32 -7.26 5.38 -8.57
CA ALA A 32 -8.12 4.94 -7.48
C ALA A 32 -9.45 4.41 -8.00
N GLU A 33 -10.06 5.10 -8.95
CA GLU A 33 -11.31 4.68 -9.56
C GLU A 33 -11.18 3.33 -10.25
N LYS A 34 -10.13 3.16 -11.05
CA LYS A 34 -9.87 1.87 -11.74
C LYS A 34 -9.56 0.76 -10.76
N LEU A 35 -8.80 1.06 -9.72
CA LEU A 35 -8.48 0.08 -8.69
C LEU A 35 -9.75 -0.38 -7.97
N ASN A 36 -10.60 0.56 -7.55
CA ASN A 36 -11.86 0.21 -6.89
C ASN A 36 -12.77 -0.59 -7.81
N HIS A 37 -12.87 -0.22 -9.07
CA HIS A 37 -13.66 -0.98 -10.04
C HIS A 37 -13.14 -2.42 -10.19
N ALA A 38 -11.84 -2.58 -10.34
CA ALA A 38 -11.22 -3.89 -10.49
C ALA A 38 -11.43 -4.76 -9.24
N MET A 39 -11.25 -4.18 -8.05
CA MET A 39 -11.44 -4.92 -6.80
C MET A 39 -12.90 -5.31 -6.59
N LEU A 40 -13.84 -4.39 -6.85
CA LEU A 40 -15.28 -4.66 -6.72
C LEU A 40 -15.76 -5.71 -7.71
N SER A 41 -15.08 -5.88 -8.84
CA SER A 41 -15.44 -6.89 -9.85
C SER A 41 -15.00 -8.29 -9.46
N ARG A 42 -14.22 -8.46 -8.40
CA ARG A 42 -13.76 -9.78 -7.97
C ARG A 42 -14.89 -10.55 -7.28
N PRO A 43 -15.09 -11.83 -7.64
CA PRO A 43 -16.10 -12.64 -6.96
C PRO A 43 -15.83 -12.84 -5.46
N ASP A 44 -14.56 -12.75 -5.05
CA ASP A 44 -14.13 -13.00 -3.67
C ASP A 44 -13.94 -11.73 -2.83
N ILE A 45 -14.40 -10.58 -3.32
CA ILE A 45 -14.10 -9.30 -2.66
C ILE A 45 -14.62 -9.25 -1.21
N GLU A 46 -15.83 -9.73 -0.96
CA GLU A 46 -16.38 -9.73 0.39
C GLU A 46 -15.57 -10.60 1.36
N ARG A 47 -15.06 -11.72 0.87
CA ARG A 47 -14.17 -12.57 1.66
C ARG A 47 -12.86 -11.86 1.98
N LEU A 48 -12.31 -11.12 1.00
CA LEU A 48 -11.03 -10.45 1.17
C LEU A 48 -11.09 -9.29 2.15
N VAL A 49 -12.14 -8.47 2.06
CA VAL A 49 -12.22 -7.26 2.89
C VAL A 49 -13.06 -7.43 4.15
N GLY A 50 -13.85 -8.47 4.21
CA GLY A 50 -14.79 -8.67 5.31
C GLY A 50 -16.13 -8.01 5.04
N THR A 51 -17.18 -8.51 5.72
CA THR A 51 -18.53 -7.99 5.59
C THR A 51 -18.56 -6.52 6.01
N ASP A 52 -19.27 -5.70 5.24
CA ASP A 52 -19.50 -4.27 5.51
C ASP A 52 -18.25 -3.37 5.38
N ASN A 53 -17.15 -3.87 4.80
CA ASN A 53 -15.92 -3.09 4.64
C ASN A 53 -15.69 -2.56 3.22
N ILE A 54 -16.65 -2.69 2.32
CA ILE A 54 -16.50 -2.24 0.93
C ILE A 54 -16.24 -0.73 0.87
N ASN A 55 -17.03 0.07 1.58
CA ASN A 55 -16.84 1.53 1.61
C ASN A 55 -15.49 1.92 2.19
N MET A 56 -15.06 1.22 3.24
CA MET A 56 -13.75 1.44 3.84
C MET A 56 -12.64 1.15 2.82
N MET A 57 -12.75 0.06 2.08
CA MET A 57 -11.78 -0.28 1.04
C MET A 57 -11.70 0.82 -0.03
N GLU A 58 -12.84 1.30 -0.51
CA GLU A 58 -12.85 2.33 -1.55
C GLU A 58 -12.20 3.64 -1.08
N ASN A 59 -12.49 4.05 0.14
CA ASN A 59 -11.88 5.25 0.71
C ASN A 59 -10.38 5.06 0.93
N ASN A 60 -9.99 3.88 1.40
CA ASN A 60 -8.59 3.58 1.68
C ASN A 60 -7.74 3.51 0.43
N SER A 61 -8.31 3.07 -0.70
CA SER A 61 -7.57 3.06 -1.97
C SER A 61 -7.07 4.45 -2.35
N ARG A 62 -7.94 5.46 -2.26
CA ARG A 62 -7.54 6.83 -2.59
C ARG A 62 -6.57 7.39 -1.56
N ASN A 63 -6.85 7.19 -0.28
CA ASN A 63 -5.98 7.67 0.80
C ASN A 63 -4.58 7.06 0.71
N TYR A 64 -4.50 5.79 0.40
CA TYR A 64 -3.24 5.09 0.22
C TYR A 64 -2.42 5.67 -0.95
N LEU A 65 -3.06 5.92 -2.09
CA LEU A 65 -2.38 6.51 -3.23
C LEU A 65 -1.90 7.93 -2.91
N ARG A 66 -2.68 8.70 -2.17
CA ARG A 66 -2.27 10.04 -1.71
C ARG A 66 -1.06 9.95 -0.77
N PHE A 67 -1.06 8.97 0.13
CA PHE A 67 0.08 8.73 1.01
C PHE A 67 1.34 8.41 0.20
N MET A 68 1.23 7.53 -0.79
CA MET A 68 2.38 7.21 -1.65
C MET A 68 2.85 8.45 -2.41
N GLY A 69 1.94 9.27 -2.89
CA GLY A 69 2.28 10.54 -3.53
C GLY A 69 3.08 11.46 -2.59
N ALA A 70 2.69 11.52 -1.32
CA ALA A 70 3.44 12.29 -0.31
C ALA A 70 4.84 11.72 -0.10
N MET A 71 4.99 10.39 -0.13
CA MET A 71 6.31 9.76 -0.06
C MET A 71 7.17 10.09 -1.28
N PHE A 72 6.57 10.14 -2.47
CA PHE A 72 7.30 10.52 -3.68
C PHE A 72 7.74 11.98 -3.64
N HIS A 73 6.95 12.84 -3.01
CA HIS A 73 7.28 14.26 -2.87
C HIS A 73 8.36 14.49 -1.82
N SER A 74 8.32 13.79 -0.71
CA SER A 74 9.24 13.99 0.41
C SER A 74 9.48 12.65 1.11
N TYR A 75 10.37 11.86 0.57
CA TYR A 75 10.56 10.47 1.00
C TYR A 75 11.19 10.36 2.39
N ASP A 76 10.54 9.59 3.26
CA ASP A 76 11.05 9.22 4.57
C ASP A 76 10.85 7.70 4.77
N PRO A 77 11.95 6.93 4.74
CA PRO A 77 11.88 5.48 4.89
C PRO A 77 11.20 5.01 6.17
N LEU A 78 11.44 5.70 7.27
CA LEU A 78 10.83 5.33 8.55
C LEU A 78 9.32 5.52 8.52
N ILE A 79 8.85 6.62 7.96
CA ILE A 79 7.41 6.87 7.81
C ILE A 79 6.77 5.83 6.89
N LEU A 80 7.45 5.45 5.80
CA LEU A 80 6.94 4.41 4.91
C LEU A 80 6.75 3.09 5.66
N VAL A 81 7.74 2.67 6.43
CA VAL A 81 7.68 1.41 7.18
C VAL A 81 6.60 1.46 8.26
N GLN A 82 6.59 2.51 9.08
CA GLN A 82 5.64 2.63 10.18
C GLN A 82 4.20 2.72 9.69
N THR A 83 3.96 3.49 8.64
CA THR A 83 2.60 3.63 8.08
C THR A 83 2.13 2.32 7.44
N SER A 84 3.02 1.60 6.75
CA SER A 84 2.68 0.30 6.17
C SER A 84 2.30 -0.71 7.25
N LEU A 85 3.07 -0.79 8.32
CA LEU A 85 2.77 -1.68 9.45
C LEU A 85 1.45 -1.31 10.13
N TRP A 86 1.23 -0.02 10.33
CA TRP A 86 -0.03 0.48 10.90
C TRP A 86 -1.23 0.08 10.03
N ALA A 87 -1.12 0.27 8.72
CA ALA A 87 -2.20 -0.05 7.80
C ALA A 87 -2.51 -1.55 7.81
N PHE A 88 -1.48 -2.41 7.75
CA PHE A 88 -1.68 -3.86 7.83
C PHE A 88 -2.41 -4.26 9.10
N ARG A 89 -2.01 -3.69 10.22
CA ARG A 89 -2.60 -4.00 11.51
C ARG A 89 -4.06 -3.53 11.60
N ILE A 90 -4.33 -2.30 11.19
CA ILE A 90 -5.68 -1.72 11.23
C ILE A 90 -6.64 -2.52 10.33
N TYR A 91 -6.23 -2.81 9.11
CA TYR A 91 -7.08 -3.54 8.17
C TYR A 91 -7.41 -4.93 8.68
N ARG A 92 -6.42 -5.64 9.23
CA ARG A 92 -6.64 -6.97 9.80
C ARG A 92 -7.60 -6.91 10.99
N SER A 93 -7.49 -5.88 11.84
CA SER A 93 -8.39 -5.72 12.97
C SER A 93 -9.84 -5.44 12.55
N HIS A 94 -10.05 -4.92 11.35
CA HIS A 94 -11.38 -4.70 10.78
C HIS A 94 -11.90 -5.89 9.97
N GLY A 95 -11.15 -6.96 9.85
CA GLY A 95 -11.59 -8.17 9.19
C GLY A 95 -11.05 -8.39 7.78
N PHE A 96 -10.13 -7.54 7.31
CA PHE A 96 -9.46 -7.77 6.04
C PHE A 96 -8.56 -9.00 6.15
N PHE A 97 -8.63 -9.88 5.17
CA PHE A 97 -7.78 -11.06 5.11
C PHE A 97 -6.42 -10.69 4.52
N VAL A 98 -5.40 -11.46 4.88
CA VAL A 98 -4.03 -11.22 4.41
C VAL A 98 -3.95 -11.20 2.88
N GLU A 99 -4.72 -12.06 2.23
CA GLU A 99 -4.75 -12.19 0.76
C GLU A 99 -5.25 -10.93 0.05
N TYR A 100 -5.89 -10.02 0.78
CA TYR A 100 -6.28 -8.72 0.22
C TYR A 100 -5.07 -7.96 -0.31
N TRP A 101 -3.95 -7.98 0.42
CA TRP A 101 -2.78 -7.18 0.09
C TRP A 101 -2.16 -7.55 -1.26
N PRO A 102 -1.82 -8.83 -1.54
CA PRO A 102 -1.32 -9.16 -2.87
C PRO A 102 -2.35 -8.89 -3.95
N ALA A 103 -3.62 -9.17 -3.72
CA ALA A 103 -4.67 -8.89 -4.69
C ALA A 103 -4.74 -7.40 -5.04
N ASN A 104 -4.72 -6.54 -4.03
CA ASN A 104 -4.77 -5.08 -4.22
C ASN A 104 -3.50 -4.56 -4.88
N LEU A 105 -2.33 -4.93 -4.37
CA LEU A 105 -1.05 -4.39 -4.84
C LEU A 105 -0.73 -4.85 -6.27
N ASP A 106 -0.98 -6.10 -6.60
CA ASP A 106 -0.79 -6.60 -7.96
C ASP A 106 -1.69 -5.86 -8.95
N THR A 107 -2.94 -5.64 -8.57
CA THR A 107 -3.89 -4.88 -9.39
C THR A 107 -3.44 -3.44 -9.55
N THR A 108 -2.98 -2.82 -8.46
CA THR A 108 -2.45 -1.44 -8.48
C THR A 108 -1.29 -1.33 -9.47
N VAL A 109 -0.33 -2.24 -9.42
CA VAL A 109 0.83 -2.23 -10.32
C VAL A 109 0.41 -2.34 -11.79
N GLU A 110 -0.55 -3.21 -12.09
CA GLU A 110 -1.06 -3.33 -13.47
C GLU A 110 -1.69 -2.02 -13.96
N ILE A 111 -2.45 -1.36 -13.11
CA ILE A 111 -3.08 -0.08 -13.45
C ILE A 111 -2.03 1.01 -13.62
N LEU A 112 -1.05 1.09 -12.72
CA LEU A 112 0.04 2.06 -12.81
C LEU A 112 0.79 1.91 -14.13
N LYS A 113 1.06 0.68 -14.53
CA LYS A 113 1.78 0.39 -15.77
C LYS A 113 1.03 0.89 -17.01
N LYS A 114 -0.29 0.83 -16.97
CA LYS A 114 -1.14 1.29 -18.08
C LYS A 114 -1.35 2.81 -18.08
N GLU A 115 -1.47 3.40 -16.88
CA GLU A 115 -1.85 4.81 -16.74
C GLU A 115 -0.67 5.77 -16.74
N LEU A 116 0.52 5.32 -16.36
CA LEU A 116 1.70 6.17 -16.29
C LEU A 116 2.59 6.00 -17.52
N PRO A 117 3.20 7.11 -18.02
CA PRO A 117 4.27 6.97 -19.01
C PRO A 117 5.38 6.07 -18.48
N SER A 118 6.02 5.31 -19.35
CA SER A 118 7.03 4.33 -18.95
C SER A 118 8.14 4.91 -18.07
N PRO A 119 8.72 6.08 -18.37
CA PRO A 119 9.76 6.64 -17.48
C PRO A 119 9.24 6.95 -16.07
N VAL A 120 8.01 7.43 -15.96
CA VAL A 120 7.38 7.71 -14.66
C VAL A 120 7.14 6.42 -13.90
N TYR A 121 6.57 5.43 -14.58
CA TYR A 121 6.31 4.12 -13.98
C TYR A 121 7.60 3.50 -13.41
N GLN A 122 8.70 3.59 -14.14
CA GLN A 122 9.98 3.03 -13.69
C GLN A 122 10.50 3.68 -12.42
N GLU A 123 10.23 4.96 -12.19
CA GLU A 123 10.63 5.63 -10.95
C GLU A 123 9.74 5.27 -9.77
N ILE A 124 8.47 4.98 -10.02
CA ILE A 124 7.45 4.74 -8.97
C ILE A 124 7.33 3.27 -8.60
N TYR A 125 7.44 2.38 -9.58
CA TYR A 125 7.28 0.94 -9.38
C TYR A 125 8.10 0.36 -8.23
N PRO A 126 9.38 0.74 -8.02
CA PRO A 126 10.18 0.16 -6.94
C PRO A 126 9.54 0.27 -5.55
N PHE A 127 8.76 1.31 -5.30
CA PHE A 127 8.06 1.48 -4.03
C PHE A 127 6.96 0.43 -3.86
N PHE A 128 6.20 0.16 -4.90
CA PHE A 128 5.16 -0.86 -4.86
C PHE A 128 5.76 -2.27 -4.83
N GLU A 129 6.85 -2.49 -5.54
CA GLU A 129 7.60 -3.76 -5.46
C GLU A 129 8.09 -4.00 -4.03
N TRP A 130 8.63 -2.97 -3.38
CA TRP A 130 9.07 -3.07 -1.99
C TRP A 130 7.92 -3.50 -1.08
N LEU A 131 6.73 -2.93 -1.26
CA LEU A 131 5.56 -3.32 -0.48
C LEU A 131 5.20 -4.79 -0.73
N ILE A 132 5.15 -5.21 -1.98
CA ILE A 132 4.78 -6.58 -2.36
C ILE A 132 5.76 -7.59 -1.78
N VAL A 133 7.05 -7.35 -1.95
CA VAL A 133 8.13 -8.25 -1.50
C VAL A 133 8.10 -8.40 0.02
N ASN A 134 7.71 -7.36 0.75
CA ASN A 134 7.73 -7.36 2.20
C ASN A 134 6.41 -7.73 2.87
N ILE A 135 5.38 -8.13 2.10
CA ILE A 135 4.12 -8.58 2.68
C ILE A 135 4.33 -9.66 3.77
N PRO A 136 5.15 -10.70 3.56
CA PRO A 136 5.35 -11.70 4.60
C PRO A 136 5.91 -11.12 5.89
N ALA A 137 6.83 -10.15 5.80
CA ALA A 137 7.38 -9.49 6.98
C ALA A 137 6.32 -8.65 7.70
N PHE A 138 5.51 -7.92 6.95
CA PHE A 138 4.41 -7.12 7.52
C PHE A 138 3.40 -8.02 8.25
N VAL A 139 3.05 -9.14 7.64
CA VAL A 139 2.11 -10.11 8.25
C VAL A 139 2.69 -10.65 9.55
N ASP A 140 3.95 -11.05 9.54
CA ASP A 140 4.64 -11.60 10.72
C ASP A 140 4.66 -10.62 11.89
N ILE A 141 5.10 -9.38 11.61
CA ILE A 141 5.22 -8.35 12.64
C ILE A 141 3.85 -7.98 13.21
N THR A 142 2.87 -7.75 12.35
CA THR A 142 1.54 -7.34 12.79
C THR A 142 0.78 -8.46 13.49
N GLU A 143 0.98 -9.69 13.08
CA GLU A 143 0.37 -10.84 13.75
C GLU A 143 0.89 -10.99 15.18
N LYS A 144 2.18 -10.82 15.37
CA LYS A 144 2.78 -10.86 16.72
C LYS A 144 2.20 -9.75 17.59
N LEU A 145 2.08 -8.53 17.07
CA LEU A 145 1.51 -7.40 17.80
C LEU A 145 0.05 -7.64 18.17
N ILE A 146 -0.73 -8.20 17.27
CA ILE A 146 -2.14 -8.51 17.52
C ILE A 146 -2.26 -9.56 18.63
N ARG A 147 -1.44 -10.62 18.58
CA ARG A 147 -1.45 -11.67 19.60
C ARG A 147 -1.05 -11.15 20.99
N GLU A 148 -0.10 -10.21 21.04
CA GLU A 148 0.37 -9.63 22.28
C GLU A 148 -0.58 -8.56 22.84
N GLY A 149 -1.66 -8.24 22.12
CA GLY A 149 -2.60 -7.21 22.52
C GLY A 149 -2.03 -5.81 22.55
N ALA A 150 -1.00 -5.55 21.73
CA ALA A 150 -0.35 -4.25 21.68
C ALA A 150 -1.32 -3.16 21.20
N SER A 151 -1.13 -1.92 21.72
CA SER A 151 -1.97 -0.78 21.35
C SER A 151 -1.83 -0.44 19.85
N LEU A 152 -2.95 -0.03 19.23
CA LEU A 152 -2.96 0.45 17.87
C LEU A 152 -2.14 1.74 17.69
N GLU A 153 -1.92 2.47 18.75
CA GLU A 153 -1.13 3.71 18.74
C GLU A 153 0.37 3.47 18.55
N ARG A 154 0.81 2.23 18.66
CA ARG A 154 2.22 1.88 18.56
C ARG A 154 2.80 2.13 17.15
N TYR A 155 1.96 2.10 16.11
CA TYR A 155 2.37 2.35 14.74
C TYR A 155 1.45 3.36 14.06
#